data_c9976ee4132534d7460b0d87f5806ff0
#
_entry.id   c9976ee4132534d7460b0d87f5806ff0
#
_cell.length_a   1.000
_cell.length_b   1.000
_cell.length_c   1.000
_cell.angle_alpha   90.00
_cell.angle_beta   90.00
_cell.angle_gamma   90.00
#
_symmetry.space_group_name_H-M   'P 1'
#
loop_
_entity.id
_entity.type
_entity.pdbx_description
1 polymer ?
#
loop_
_entity_poly.entity_id
_entity_poly.type
_entity_poly.pdbx_seq_one_letter_code
_entity_poly.pdbx_strand_id
1 'polypeptide(L)'
;MNKHHFPLLAITCVALTACDRQNKPQPEPTPAASPRAELQLTDELRARLATADAADGKTDHVIERCVSCRLQMAGKPEFSSTVADYRVQLCSAGCKKAFERDPGKLLLALPAAGP
;
A
#
# COMPACT_ATOMS: atom_id res chain seq x y z
N MET A 1 51.55 -54.79 32.81
CA MET A 1 50.62 -55.80 32.28
C MET A 1 49.21 -55.39 32.71
N ASN A 2 48.54 -54.52 32.01
CA ASN A 2 47.13 -54.25 32.28
C ASN A 2 46.41 -54.29 30.94
N LYS A 3 45.68 -55.39 30.77
CA LYS A 3 44.77 -55.55 29.64
C LYS A 3 43.48 -54.87 29.99
N HIS A 4 43.27 -53.68 29.42
CA HIS A 4 41.98 -53.02 29.46
C HIS A 4 41.18 -53.52 28.28
N HIS A 5 40.24 -54.40 28.54
CA HIS A 5 39.16 -54.69 27.61
C HIS A 5 38.24 -53.57 27.51
N PHE A 6 38.19 -52.95 26.32
CA PHE A 6 37.18 -52.00 25.95
C PHE A 6 35.97 -52.76 25.39
N PRO A 7 34.80 -52.64 25.99
CA PRO A 7 33.61 -53.20 25.38
C PRO A 7 33.17 -52.31 24.22
N LEU A 8 32.89 -52.97 23.11
CA LEU A 8 32.27 -52.37 21.92
C LEU A 8 30.91 -51.81 22.29
N LEU A 9 30.79 -50.52 22.37
CA LEU A 9 29.51 -49.86 22.44
C LEU A 9 28.98 -49.74 21.01
N ALA A 10 27.97 -50.51 20.72
CA ALA A 10 27.20 -50.39 19.50
C ALA A 10 26.45 -49.07 19.52
N ILE A 11 26.91 -48.13 18.73
CA ILE A 11 26.20 -46.89 18.50
C ILE A 11 25.08 -47.19 17.53
N THR A 12 23.90 -47.35 18.04
CA THR A 12 22.66 -47.37 17.26
C THR A 12 22.49 -46.02 16.63
N CYS A 13 22.68 -45.93 15.33
CA CYS A 13 22.28 -44.78 14.53
C CYS A 13 20.76 -44.63 14.61
N VAL A 14 20.31 -43.71 15.44
CA VAL A 14 18.95 -43.19 15.37
C VAL A 14 18.88 -42.39 14.10
N ALA A 15 18.23 -42.92 13.10
CA ALA A 15 17.85 -42.18 11.92
C ALA A 15 16.92 -41.02 12.34
N LEU A 16 17.48 -39.83 12.45
CA LEU A 16 16.72 -38.62 12.47
C LEU A 16 16.04 -38.49 11.10
N THR A 17 14.82 -38.94 11.04
CA THR A 17 13.92 -38.53 9.97
C THR A 17 13.85 -37.01 10.02
N ALA A 18 14.63 -36.39 9.18
CA ALA A 18 14.48 -35.00 8.86
C ALA A 18 13.00 -34.78 8.49
N CYS A 19 12.30 -34.07 9.31
CA CYS A 19 11.02 -33.52 8.93
C CYS A 19 11.26 -32.71 7.66
N ASP A 20 10.90 -33.31 6.56
CA ASP A 20 10.67 -32.66 5.31
C ASP A 20 9.58 -31.61 5.61
N ARG A 21 10.01 -30.42 6.02
CA ARG A 21 9.19 -29.27 5.93
C ARG A 21 8.93 -29.11 4.45
N GLN A 22 7.84 -29.72 4.02
CA GLN A 22 7.21 -29.37 2.78
C GLN A 22 7.28 -27.86 2.69
N ASN A 23 8.23 -27.41 1.90
CA ASN A 23 8.29 -26.08 1.37
C ASN A 23 7.05 -25.96 0.48
N LYS A 24 5.90 -25.84 1.14
CA LYS A 24 4.67 -25.39 0.51
C LYS A 24 5.11 -24.12 -0.21
N PRO A 25 5.02 -24.03 -1.54
CA PRO A 25 5.34 -22.81 -2.21
C PRO A 25 4.44 -21.75 -1.57
N GLN A 26 5.07 -21.00 -0.70
CA GLN A 26 4.46 -19.78 -0.20
C GLN A 26 4.19 -18.98 -1.47
N PRO A 27 2.94 -18.63 -1.77
CA PRO A 27 2.68 -17.78 -2.90
C PRO A 27 3.63 -16.60 -2.72
N GLU A 28 4.51 -16.43 -3.69
CA GLU A 28 5.39 -15.28 -3.74
C GLU A 28 4.53 -14.07 -3.39
N PRO A 29 4.91 -13.27 -2.40
CA PRO A 29 4.22 -12.04 -2.18
C PRO A 29 4.30 -11.32 -3.51
N THR A 30 3.21 -11.31 -4.23
CA THR A 30 3.02 -10.48 -5.39
C THR A 30 3.58 -9.13 -5.00
N PRO A 31 4.58 -8.58 -5.72
CA PRO A 31 5.11 -7.26 -5.37
C PRO A 31 4.04 -6.26 -5.75
N ALA A 32 3.08 -6.30 -4.97
CA ALA A 32 2.06 -5.36 -5.12
C ALA A 32 1.57 -5.05 -3.85
N ALA A 33 1.00 -4.11 -3.85
CA ALA A 33 0.37 -3.45 -2.77
C ALA A 33 1.45 -3.24 -1.70
N SER A 34 2.31 -2.26 -1.94
CA SER A 34 2.48 -1.30 -0.86
C SER A 34 1.20 -1.33 -0.07
N PRO A 35 1.23 -1.42 1.26
CA PRO A 35 0.03 -1.17 2.03
C PRO A 35 -0.34 0.30 1.78
N ARG A 36 -0.80 0.58 0.62
CA ARG A 36 -1.82 1.58 0.44
C ARG A 36 -2.91 1.03 1.34
N ALA A 37 -2.88 1.49 2.59
CA ALA A 37 -3.96 1.26 3.50
C ALA A 37 -5.18 1.49 2.63
N GLU A 38 -5.91 0.42 2.40
CA GLU A 38 -7.07 0.45 1.54
C GLU A 38 -7.91 1.56 2.11
N LEU A 39 -7.82 2.72 1.47
CA LEU A 39 -8.47 3.92 1.96
C LEU A 39 -9.94 3.56 2.00
N GLN A 40 -10.45 3.33 3.21
CA GLN A 40 -11.86 3.05 3.41
C GLN A 40 -12.62 4.23 2.85
N LEU A 41 -13.12 4.07 1.63
CA LEU A 41 -13.84 5.13 0.94
C LEU A 41 -15.19 5.33 1.63
N THR A 42 -15.18 6.14 2.68
CA THR A 42 -16.40 6.52 3.39
C THR A 42 -17.27 7.37 2.48
N ASP A 43 -18.57 7.41 2.75
CA ASP A 43 -19.50 8.25 1.98
C ASP A 43 -19.11 9.72 2.03
N GLU A 44 -18.59 10.19 3.14
CA GLU A 44 -18.05 11.55 3.27
C GLU A 44 -16.88 11.79 2.30
N LEU A 45 -15.94 10.87 2.23
CA LEU A 45 -14.80 11.00 1.36
C LEU A 45 -15.21 10.97 -0.12
N ARG A 46 -16.17 10.14 -0.45
CA ARG A 46 -16.75 10.05 -1.79
C ARG A 46 -17.44 11.35 -2.19
N ALA A 47 -18.21 11.95 -1.28
CA ALA A 47 -18.87 13.23 -1.51
C ALA A 47 -17.85 14.36 -1.73
N ARG A 48 -16.73 14.37 -0.99
CA ARG A 48 -15.65 15.36 -1.17
C ARG A 48 -14.93 15.19 -2.50
N LEU A 49 -14.68 13.95 -2.92
CA LEU A 49 -14.09 13.67 -4.23
C LEU A 49 -15.00 14.15 -5.36
N ALA A 50 -16.30 13.87 -5.29
CA ALA A 50 -17.27 14.32 -6.28
C ALA A 50 -17.37 15.87 -6.34
N THR A 51 -17.29 16.53 -5.18
CA THR A 51 -17.27 18.01 -5.12
C THR A 51 -16.00 18.58 -5.76
N ALA A 52 -14.85 17.95 -5.50
CA ALA A 52 -13.58 18.37 -6.05
C ALA A 52 -13.50 18.13 -7.56
N ASP A 53 -14.08 17.04 -8.05
CA ASP A 53 -14.21 16.71 -9.46
C ASP A 53 -15.07 17.78 -10.18
N ALA A 54 -16.23 18.10 -9.62
CA ALA A 54 -17.13 19.11 -10.21
C ALA A 54 -16.59 20.54 -10.13
N ALA A 55 -15.51 20.80 -9.39
CA ALA A 55 -15.00 22.16 -9.17
C ALA A 55 -14.42 22.82 -10.43
N ASP A 56 -14.06 22.06 -11.44
CA ASP A 56 -13.60 22.56 -12.75
C ASP A 56 -14.72 22.61 -13.81
N GLY A 57 -15.94 22.27 -13.42
CA GLY A 57 -17.11 22.23 -14.29
C GLY A 57 -17.28 20.94 -15.08
N LYS A 58 -16.47 19.92 -14.78
CA LYS A 58 -16.56 18.59 -15.37
C LYS A 58 -16.94 17.55 -14.30
N THR A 59 -17.39 16.42 -14.73
CA THR A 59 -17.65 15.25 -13.89
C THR A 59 -17.06 14.02 -14.58
N ASP A 60 -15.73 14.06 -14.74
CA ASP A 60 -14.98 13.07 -15.48
C ASP A 60 -14.09 12.22 -14.58
N HIS A 61 -14.28 12.32 -13.26
CA HIS A 61 -13.51 11.64 -12.23
C HIS A 61 -12.02 12.05 -12.25
N VAL A 62 -11.73 13.27 -12.68
CA VAL A 62 -10.39 13.85 -12.66
C VAL A 62 -10.33 15.10 -11.79
N ILE A 63 -9.58 15.02 -10.72
CA ILE A 63 -9.36 16.18 -9.85
C ILE A 63 -8.11 16.89 -10.34
N GLU A 64 -8.30 18.00 -11.03
CA GLU A 64 -7.23 18.76 -11.69
C GLU A 64 -6.48 19.69 -10.74
N ARG A 65 -7.00 19.96 -9.55
CA ARG A 65 -6.33 20.80 -8.55
C ARG A 65 -5.53 19.96 -7.56
N CYS A 66 -4.29 20.38 -7.30
CA CYS A 66 -3.42 19.70 -6.36
C CYS A 66 -3.97 19.80 -4.94
N VAL A 67 -4.34 18.66 -4.38
CA VAL A 67 -4.90 18.54 -3.01
C VAL A 67 -3.81 18.51 -1.92
N SER A 68 -2.55 18.37 -2.30
CA SER A 68 -1.43 18.26 -1.35
C SER A 68 -0.78 19.59 -0.99
N CYS A 69 -1.02 20.65 -1.74
CA CYS A 69 -0.45 21.96 -1.47
C CYS A 69 -1.55 22.98 -1.16
N ARG A 70 -1.22 23.93 -0.29
CA ARG A 70 -2.15 25.00 0.10
C ARG A 70 -2.52 25.94 -1.06
N LEU A 71 -1.68 26.00 -2.07
CA LEU A 71 -1.86 26.90 -3.22
C LEU A 71 -2.88 26.37 -4.23
N GLN A 72 -3.33 25.13 -4.07
CA GLN A 72 -4.24 24.46 -4.99
C GLN A 72 -3.88 24.69 -6.47
N MET A 73 -2.59 24.57 -6.75
CA MET A 73 -2.06 24.73 -8.11
C MET A 73 -2.67 23.69 -9.05
N ALA A 74 -2.68 24.01 -10.33
CA ALA A 74 -3.06 23.03 -11.34
C ALA A 74 -2.19 21.78 -11.21
N GLY A 75 -2.83 20.64 -11.14
CA GLY A 75 -2.17 19.34 -11.16
C GLY A 75 -1.65 19.04 -12.56
N LYS A 76 -0.78 18.06 -12.61
CA LYS A 76 -0.18 17.59 -13.87
C LYS A 76 -0.44 16.10 -14.03
N PRO A 77 -0.83 15.65 -15.22
CA PRO A 77 -1.12 14.22 -15.45
C PRO A 77 0.02 13.28 -15.09
N GLU A 78 1.28 13.71 -15.27
CA GLU A 78 2.46 12.94 -14.94
C GLU A 78 2.65 12.70 -13.44
N PHE A 79 2.04 13.53 -12.61
CA PHE A 79 2.06 13.37 -11.16
C PHE A 79 0.71 12.96 -10.59
N SER A 80 -0.02 12.14 -11.32
CA SER A 80 -1.32 11.66 -10.84
C SER A 80 -1.22 10.46 -9.91
N SER A 81 -2.24 10.30 -9.08
CA SER A 81 -2.49 9.13 -8.24
C SER A 81 -3.96 8.74 -8.35
N THR A 82 -4.28 7.48 -8.14
CA THR A 82 -5.67 7.00 -8.24
C THR A 82 -6.22 6.69 -6.85
N VAL A 83 -7.43 7.13 -6.59
CA VAL A 83 -8.18 6.82 -5.37
C VAL A 83 -9.58 6.39 -5.80
N ALA A 84 -9.90 5.13 -5.57
CA ALA A 84 -11.09 4.48 -6.15
C ALA A 84 -11.13 4.66 -7.67
N ASP A 85 -12.17 5.27 -8.19
CA ASP A 85 -12.37 5.60 -9.60
C ASP A 85 -11.92 7.03 -9.97
N TYR A 86 -11.39 7.79 -9.02
CA TYR A 86 -10.91 9.15 -9.27
C TYR A 86 -9.41 9.19 -9.55
N ARG A 87 -9.03 10.01 -10.52
CA ARG A 87 -7.64 10.38 -10.79
C ARG A 87 -7.35 11.74 -10.16
N VAL A 88 -6.47 11.75 -9.18
CA VAL A 88 -6.03 12.98 -8.51
C VAL A 88 -4.73 13.47 -9.13
N GLN A 89 -4.73 14.63 -9.76
CA GLN A 89 -3.55 15.24 -10.32
C GLN A 89 -2.86 16.15 -9.29
N LEU A 90 -1.55 16.04 -9.23
CA LEU A 90 -0.73 16.76 -8.26
C LEU A 90 0.26 17.65 -9.00
N CYS A 91 0.67 18.77 -8.41
CA CYS A 91 1.47 19.77 -9.12
C CYS A 91 2.95 19.40 -9.26
N SER A 92 3.43 18.43 -8.45
CA SER A 92 4.83 18.02 -8.44
C SER A 92 5.01 16.61 -7.89
N ALA A 93 6.19 16.04 -8.11
CA ALA A 93 6.57 14.76 -7.51
C ALA A 93 6.59 14.80 -5.98
N GLY A 94 6.93 15.94 -5.38
CA GLY A 94 6.88 16.12 -3.92
C GLY A 94 5.45 16.05 -3.38
N CYS A 95 4.51 16.71 -4.05
CA CYS A 95 3.09 16.64 -3.71
C CYS A 95 2.52 15.24 -3.90
N LYS A 96 2.95 14.51 -4.93
CA LYS A 96 2.57 13.11 -5.15
C LYS A 96 3.03 12.23 -3.99
N LYS A 97 4.29 12.33 -3.58
CA LYS A 97 4.81 11.58 -2.42
C LYS A 97 4.07 11.92 -1.13
N ALA A 98 3.73 13.19 -0.92
CA ALA A 98 2.96 13.61 0.24
C ALA A 98 1.54 13.01 0.22
N PHE A 99 0.91 13.00 -0.94
CA PHE A 99 -0.42 12.41 -1.13
C PHE A 99 -0.41 10.89 -0.91
N GLU A 100 0.55 10.19 -1.49
CA GLU A 100 0.66 8.73 -1.36
C GLU A 100 0.97 8.27 0.09
N ARG A 101 1.52 9.16 0.91
CA ARG A 101 1.78 8.88 2.33
C ARG A 101 0.51 8.87 3.17
N ASP A 102 -0.38 9.79 2.94
CA ASP A 102 -1.63 9.94 3.71
C ASP A 102 -2.73 10.56 2.84
N PRO A 103 -3.26 9.81 1.87
CA PRO A 103 -4.29 10.32 0.98
C PRO A 103 -5.58 10.66 1.73
N GLY A 104 -5.96 9.89 2.75
CA GLY A 104 -7.17 10.10 3.51
C GLY A 104 -7.20 11.47 4.18
N LYS A 105 -6.13 11.83 4.86
CA LYS A 105 -6.02 13.13 5.52
C LYS A 105 -6.12 14.29 4.55
N LEU A 106 -5.46 14.18 3.40
CA LEU A 106 -5.46 15.26 2.40
C LEU A 106 -6.81 15.40 1.71
N LEU A 107 -7.47 14.29 1.43
CA LEU A 107 -8.80 14.31 0.84
C LEU A 107 -9.88 14.79 1.82
N LEU A 108 -9.75 14.46 3.11
CA LEU A 108 -10.64 15.01 4.13
C LEU A 108 -10.46 16.52 4.38
N ALA A 109 -9.33 17.06 3.96
CA ALA A 109 -9.09 18.51 4.00
C ALA A 109 -9.75 19.26 2.82
N LEU A 110 -10.27 18.56 1.82
CA LEU A 110 -11.04 19.16 0.75
C LEU A 110 -12.35 19.77 1.29
N PRO A 111 -12.89 20.82 0.63
CA PRO A 111 -14.17 21.35 1.01
C PRO A 111 -15.23 20.26 1.01
N ALA A 112 -16.04 20.21 2.06
CA ALA A 112 -17.23 19.39 2.03
C ALA A 112 -18.20 19.94 0.97
N ALA A 113 -19.03 19.04 0.41
CA ALA A 113 -20.14 19.50 -0.40
C ALA A 113 -20.93 20.54 0.42
N GLY A 114 -21.04 21.73 -0.11
CA GLY A 114 -21.90 22.74 0.51
C GLY A 114 -23.34 22.26 0.58
N PRO A 115 -24.16 22.80 1.49
CA PRO A 115 -25.56 22.47 1.58
C PRO A 115 -26.30 22.85 0.30
#